data_1e7f85874bebc3c3ce2649ea1b444a59
#
_entry.id   1e7f85874bebc3c3ce2649ea1b444a59
#
_cell.length_a   1.000
_cell.length_b   1.000
_cell.length_c   1.000
_cell.angle_alpha   90.00
_cell.angle_beta   90.00
_cell.angle_gamma   90.00
#
_symmetry.space_group_name_H-M   'P 1'
#
loop_
_entity.id
_entity.type
_entity.pdbx_description
1 polymer ?
#
loop_
_entity_poly.entity_id
_entity_poly.type
_entity_poly.pdbx_seq_one_letter_code
_entity_poly.pdbx_strand_id
1 'polypeptide(L)'
;MYLIFDTETTGLPRDFKAPITDTDNWPRCVQIAWQLHDGMGNLIESKDYLIQPEGYDIPYEAEKIHGISTDLAMEQGIPLKDMLIEFKEVLGRAKFIVGQNLKFDTNVMGCEFVREEVENDLQEMPVLDTCTEDTAALCQIPGGRGGKFKLPTLTELHQYLFNQPFGSAHNATADVEATTRCFLELIRLRNYSSIQLEQSEKYFTEFTQTNTSSIESIGLTHLNLKAESKKIR
;
A
#
# COMPACT_ATOMS: atom_id res chain seq x y z
N MET A 1 12.14 6.19 6.75
CA MET A 1 10.69 6.13 7.01
C MET A 1 10.02 5.37 5.89
N TYR A 2 8.96 4.67 6.21
CA TYR A 2 8.12 3.93 5.28
C TYR A 2 6.78 4.65 5.15
N LEU A 3 6.35 4.95 3.93
CA LEU A 3 5.02 5.49 3.63
C LEU A 3 4.19 4.36 3.03
N ILE A 4 3.24 3.87 3.80
CA ILE A 4 2.29 2.86 3.36
C ILE A 4 1.05 3.60 2.89
N PHE A 5 0.56 3.34 1.68
CA PHE A 5 -0.65 3.95 1.19
C PHE A 5 -1.45 3.03 0.26
N ASP A 6 -2.72 3.34 0.12
CA ASP A 6 -3.69 2.63 -0.70
C ASP A 6 -4.73 3.60 -1.24
N THR A 7 -5.35 3.30 -2.39
CA THR A 7 -6.33 4.16 -3.04
C THR A 7 -7.58 3.41 -3.45
N GLU A 8 -8.75 4.03 -3.23
CA GLU A 8 -9.99 3.66 -3.90
C GLU A 8 -10.20 4.55 -5.12
N THR A 9 -10.75 3.98 -6.18
CA THR A 9 -10.80 4.65 -7.49
C THR A 9 -12.14 4.50 -8.19
N THR A 10 -12.38 5.31 -9.21
CA THR A 10 -13.57 5.20 -10.09
C THR A 10 -13.60 3.93 -10.94
N GLY A 11 -12.59 3.05 -10.83
CA GLY A 11 -12.51 1.79 -11.56
C GLY A 11 -11.09 1.40 -11.96
N LEU A 12 -10.93 0.73 -13.09
CA LEU A 12 -9.64 0.27 -13.59
C LEU A 12 -9.22 1.03 -14.85
N PRO A 13 -7.91 1.12 -15.16
CA PRO A 13 -7.44 1.73 -16.39
C PRO A 13 -7.87 0.87 -17.60
N ARG A 14 -8.00 1.50 -18.77
CA ARG A 14 -8.26 0.78 -20.03
C ARG A 14 -7.06 -0.06 -20.46
N ASP A 15 -5.84 0.46 -20.24
CA ASP A 15 -4.57 -0.25 -20.44
C ASP A 15 -3.65 -0.01 -19.23
N PHE A 16 -3.30 -1.10 -18.53
CA PHE A 16 -2.35 -1.08 -17.41
C PHE A 16 -0.92 -0.70 -17.79
N LYS A 17 -0.60 -0.63 -19.09
CA LYS A 17 0.71 -0.25 -19.59
C LYS A 17 0.79 1.19 -20.06
N ALA A 18 -0.32 1.90 -20.10
CA ALA A 18 -0.35 3.29 -20.49
C ALA A 18 0.52 4.15 -19.55
N PRO A 19 1.20 5.19 -20.07
CA PRO A 19 1.94 6.11 -19.23
C PRO A 19 0.97 6.92 -18.34
N ILE A 20 1.46 7.41 -17.21
CA ILE A 20 0.66 8.25 -16.29
C ILE A 20 0.22 9.59 -16.93
N THR A 21 0.86 9.99 -18.02
CA THR A 21 0.48 11.18 -18.81
C THR A 21 -0.75 10.95 -19.70
N ASP A 22 -1.18 9.70 -19.89
CA ASP A 22 -2.45 9.39 -20.55
C ASP A 22 -3.59 9.48 -19.53
N THR A 23 -3.99 10.72 -19.25
CA THR A 23 -4.97 11.03 -18.20
C THR A 23 -6.37 10.50 -18.48
N ASP A 24 -6.71 10.19 -19.74
CA ASP A 24 -7.98 9.58 -20.11
C ASP A 24 -8.02 8.07 -19.88
N ASN A 25 -6.86 7.45 -19.72
CA ASN A 25 -6.72 6.02 -19.50
C ASN A 25 -6.91 5.62 -18.04
N TRP A 26 -6.36 6.42 -17.11
CA TRP A 26 -6.32 6.10 -15.69
C TRP A 26 -7.58 6.56 -14.96
N PRO A 27 -8.10 5.75 -14.00
CA PRO A 27 -9.25 6.16 -13.19
C PRO A 27 -8.92 7.37 -12.31
N ARG A 28 -9.95 7.97 -11.73
CA ARG A 28 -9.82 9.03 -10.74
C ARG A 28 -9.65 8.43 -9.35
N CYS A 29 -8.83 9.04 -8.52
CA CYS A 29 -8.75 8.73 -7.10
C CYS A 29 -10.04 9.19 -6.40
N VAL A 30 -10.65 8.33 -5.59
CA VAL A 30 -11.88 8.59 -4.82
C VAL A 30 -11.58 8.71 -3.33
N GLN A 31 -10.69 7.85 -2.83
CA GLN A 31 -10.17 7.89 -1.47
C GLN A 31 -8.67 7.58 -1.52
N ILE A 32 -7.92 8.21 -0.65
CA ILE A 32 -6.54 7.82 -0.34
C ILE A 32 -6.37 7.74 1.17
N ALA A 33 -5.75 6.68 1.64
CA ALA A 33 -5.28 6.58 3.01
C ALA A 33 -3.77 6.34 3.03
N TRP A 34 -3.10 6.82 4.08
CA TRP A 34 -1.69 6.52 4.31
C TRP A 34 -1.31 6.46 5.77
N GLN A 35 -0.23 5.74 6.03
CA GLN A 35 0.49 5.73 7.28
C GLN A 35 1.98 5.95 7.02
N LEU A 36 2.57 6.90 7.74
CA LEU A 36 4.02 7.10 7.78
C LEU A 36 4.59 6.46 9.03
N HIS A 37 5.54 5.56 8.86
CA HIS A 37 6.24 4.89 9.95
C HIS A 37 7.73 5.23 9.95
N ASP A 38 8.34 5.29 11.13
CA ASP A 38 9.78 5.44 11.26
C ASP A 38 10.53 4.14 10.89
N GLY A 39 11.88 4.17 10.95
CA GLY A 39 12.71 2.99 10.67
C GLY A 39 12.51 1.85 11.66
N MET A 40 11.85 2.11 12.77
CA MET A 40 11.54 1.15 13.83
C MET A 40 10.09 0.61 13.76
N GLY A 41 9.30 1.06 12.80
CA GLY A 41 7.91 0.67 12.63
C GLY A 41 6.92 1.44 13.50
N ASN A 42 7.36 2.49 14.22
CA ASN A 42 6.42 3.32 14.97
C ASN A 42 5.63 4.21 14.04
N LEU A 43 4.31 4.30 14.27
CA LEU A 43 3.44 5.20 13.54
C LEU A 43 3.78 6.66 13.88
N ILE A 44 4.07 7.46 12.85
CA ILE A 44 4.33 8.91 12.95
C ILE A 44 3.11 9.71 12.58
N GLU A 45 2.41 9.27 11.51
CA GLU A 45 1.28 10.00 10.94
C GLU A 45 0.34 9.01 10.24
N SER A 46 -0.96 9.27 10.37
CA SER A 46 -2.01 8.55 9.63
C SER A 46 -3.03 9.55 9.10
N LYS A 47 -3.39 9.42 7.84
CA LYS A 47 -4.37 10.26 7.15
C LYS A 47 -5.28 9.41 6.29
N ASP A 48 -6.49 9.93 6.09
CA ASP A 48 -7.52 9.38 5.23
C ASP A 48 -8.32 10.54 4.64
N TYR A 49 -8.44 10.56 3.31
CA TYR A 49 -9.14 11.62 2.58
C TYR A 49 -10.05 11.03 1.51
N LEU A 50 -11.32 11.41 1.57
CA LEU A 50 -12.20 11.35 0.41
C LEU A 50 -11.86 12.52 -0.52
N ILE A 51 -11.90 12.26 -1.82
CA ILE A 51 -11.62 13.27 -2.85
C ILE A 51 -12.95 13.76 -3.41
N GLN A 52 -13.13 15.08 -3.37
CA GLN A 52 -14.31 15.71 -3.97
C GLN A 52 -14.26 15.54 -5.49
N PRO A 53 -15.28 14.91 -6.11
CA PRO A 53 -15.32 14.76 -7.57
C PRO A 53 -15.44 16.10 -8.28
N GLU A 54 -14.52 16.40 -9.17
CA GLU A 54 -14.52 17.60 -10.01
C GLU A 54 -14.71 17.22 -11.48
N GLY A 55 -15.93 17.38 -11.99
CA GLY A 55 -16.24 17.10 -13.39
C GLY A 55 -16.43 15.62 -13.75
N TYR A 56 -16.59 14.74 -12.76
CA TYR A 56 -16.91 13.34 -12.95
C TYR A 56 -17.83 12.81 -11.85
N ASP A 57 -18.52 11.72 -12.11
CA ASP A 57 -19.28 10.96 -11.11
C ASP A 57 -18.55 9.66 -10.77
N ILE A 58 -18.73 9.16 -9.55
CA ILE A 58 -18.25 7.85 -9.13
C ILE A 58 -19.20 6.79 -9.72
N PRO A 59 -18.71 5.87 -10.57
CA PRO A 59 -19.55 4.84 -11.15
C PRO A 59 -20.13 3.91 -10.07
N TYR A 60 -21.41 3.54 -10.24
CA TYR A 60 -22.09 2.65 -9.31
C TYR A 60 -21.36 1.31 -9.06
N GLU A 61 -20.68 0.78 -10.10
CA GLU A 61 -19.89 -0.45 -9.94
C GLU A 61 -18.67 -0.26 -9.03
N ALA A 62 -18.08 0.93 -9.00
CA ALA A 62 -17.01 1.28 -8.06
C ALA A 62 -17.58 1.51 -6.65
N GLU A 63 -18.66 2.28 -6.54
CA GLU A 63 -19.38 2.51 -5.28
C GLU A 63 -19.75 1.19 -4.59
N LYS A 64 -20.21 0.18 -5.32
CA LYS A 64 -20.52 -1.15 -4.75
C LYS A 64 -19.32 -1.83 -4.10
N ILE A 65 -18.12 -1.52 -4.55
CA ILE A 65 -16.87 -2.13 -4.04
C ILE A 65 -16.42 -1.44 -2.77
N HIS A 66 -16.25 -0.10 -2.82
CA HIS A 66 -15.68 0.67 -1.71
C HIS A 66 -16.72 1.44 -0.86
N GLY A 67 -17.98 1.48 -1.28
CA GLY A 67 -19.07 2.10 -0.52
C GLY A 67 -19.13 3.64 -0.59
N ILE A 68 -18.32 4.29 -1.42
CA ILE A 68 -18.24 5.75 -1.53
C ILE A 68 -19.07 6.21 -2.74
N SER A 69 -20.21 6.86 -2.48
CA SER A 69 -21.04 7.46 -3.52
C SER A 69 -20.51 8.84 -3.94
N THR A 70 -20.94 9.32 -5.10
CA THR A 70 -20.66 10.70 -5.54
C THR A 70 -21.16 11.71 -4.52
N ASP A 71 -22.37 11.54 -3.97
CA ASP A 71 -22.94 12.45 -2.97
C ASP A 71 -22.10 12.49 -1.70
N LEU A 72 -21.66 11.32 -1.20
CA LEU A 72 -20.80 11.23 -0.02
C LEU A 72 -19.46 11.93 -0.25
N ALA A 73 -18.83 11.69 -1.40
CA ALA A 73 -17.55 12.30 -1.75
C ALA A 73 -17.68 13.82 -1.98
N MET A 74 -18.82 14.30 -2.50
CA MET A 74 -19.12 15.73 -2.62
C MET A 74 -19.33 16.39 -1.26
N GLU A 75 -19.98 15.70 -0.31
CA GLU A 75 -20.26 16.23 1.03
C GLU A 75 -19.04 16.27 1.95
N GLN A 76 -18.20 15.21 1.92
CA GLN A 76 -17.13 14.98 2.89
C GLN A 76 -15.74 15.04 2.29
N GLY A 77 -15.61 15.06 0.98
CA GLY A 77 -14.34 15.09 0.29
C GLY A 77 -13.66 16.46 0.32
N ILE A 78 -12.35 16.44 0.14
CA ILE A 78 -11.54 17.65 -0.01
C ILE A 78 -11.13 17.81 -1.50
N PRO A 79 -10.77 19.03 -1.94
CA PRO A 79 -10.24 19.23 -3.28
C PRO A 79 -9.00 18.36 -3.54
N LEU A 80 -8.93 17.77 -4.73
CA LEU A 80 -7.82 16.89 -5.11
C LEU A 80 -6.47 17.56 -4.91
N LYS A 81 -6.34 18.82 -5.33
CA LYS A 81 -5.09 19.57 -5.25
C LYS A 81 -4.58 19.73 -3.82
N ASP A 82 -5.47 19.96 -2.87
CA ASP A 82 -5.11 20.15 -1.47
C ASP A 82 -4.55 18.83 -0.90
N MET A 83 -5.22 17.70 -1.21
CA MET A 83 -4.74 16.38 -0.84
C MET A 83 -3.37 16.07 -1.46
N LEU A 84 -3.18 16.37 -2.76
CA LEU A 84 -1.90 16.13 -3.44
C LEU A 84 -0.74 16.91 -2.83
N ILE A 85 -0.98 18.13 -2.36
CA ILE A 85 0.03 18.93 -1.66
C ILE A 85 0.44 18.25 -0.35
N GLU A 86 -0.52 17.80 0.46
CA GLU A 86 -0.22 17.08 1.71
C GLU A 86 0.48 15.74 1.43
N PHE A 87 0.02 15.00 0.42
CA PHE A 87 0.65 13.72 0.05
C PHE A 87 2.09 13.92 -0.44
N LYS A 88 2.36 14.98 -1.21
CA LYS A 88 3.73 15.35 -1.61
C LYS A 88 4.61 15.66 -0.41
N GLU A 89 4.10 16.35 0.61
CA GLU A 89 4.85 16.66 1.83
C GLU A 89 5.23 15.40 2.60
N VAL A 90 4.30 14.46 2.79
CA VAL A 90 4.59 13.20 3.46
C VAL A 90 5.51 12.31 2.62
N LEU A 91 5.37 12.32 1.29
CA LEU A 91 6.24 11.61 0.36
C LEU A 91 7.70 12.08 0.50
N GLY A 92 7.94 13.39 0.61
CA GLY A 92 9.27 13.97 0.82
C GLY A 92 9.94 13.56 2.14
N ARG A 93 9.19 13.05 3.10
CA ARG A 93 9.70 12.50 4.39
C ARG A 93 9.99 11.01 4.33
N ALA A 94 9.40 10.32 3.36
CA ALA A 94 9.57 8.88 3.17
C ALA A 94 10.89 8.54 2.48
N LYS A 95 11.37 7.33 2.69
CA LYS A 95 12.47 6.73 1.92
C LYS A 95 12.02 5.57 1.06
N PHE A 96 10.92 4.95 1.44
CA PHE A 96 10.29 3.85 0.73
C PHE A 96 8.80 4.08 0.73
N ILE A 97 8.18 3.74 -0.39
CA ILE A 97 6.73 3.58 -0.48
C ILE A 97 6.38 2.10 -0.39
N VAL A 98 5.29 1.80 0.30
CA VAL A 98 4.86 0.43 0.59
C VAL A 98 3.39 0.28 0.24
N GLY A 99 3.01 -0.87 -0.29
CA GLY A 99 1.61 -1.19 -0.58
C GLY A 99 1.42 -2.63 -1.03
N GLN A 100 0.18 -2.97 -1.34
CA GLN A 100 -0.20 -4.27 -1.89
C GLN A 100 -0.54 -4.13 -3.37
N ASN A 101 0.30 -4.63 -4.27
CA ASN A 101 0.20 -4.39 -5.72
C ASN A 101 0.29 -2.90 -6.08
N LEU A 102 1.21 -2.22 -5.40
CA LEU A 102 1.35 -0.76 -5.32
C LEU A 102 1.53 -0.05 -6.68
N LYS A 103 1.91 -0.79 -7.73
CA LYS A 103 2.07 -0.21 -9.07
C LYS A 103 0.78 0.45 -9.58
N PHE A 104 -0.37 -0.11 -9.22
CA PHE A 104 -1.66 0.49 -9.59
C PHE A 104 -1.83 1.85 -8.91
N ASP A 105 -1.66 1.90 -7.60
CA ASP A 105 -1.84 3.11 -6.79
C ASP A 105 -0.85 4.21 -7.15
N THR A 106 0.42 3.85 -7.38
CA THR A 106 1.43 4.81 -7.85
C THR A 106 1.09 5.41 -9.20
N ASN A 107 0.52 4.63 -10.10
CA ASN A 107 0.11 5.13 -11.42
C ASN A 107 -1.14 6.01 -11.31
N VAL A 108 -2.14 5.63 -10.52
CA VAL A 108 -3.32 6.46 -10.24
C VAL A 108 -2.89 7.80 -9.67
N MET A 109 -2.13 7.79 -8.58
CA MET A 109 -1.65 9.02 -7.94
C MET A 109 -0.73 9.84 -8.84
N GLY A 110 0.18 9.17 -9.58
CA GLY A 110 1.03 9.83 -10.57
C GLY A 110 0.21 10.54 -11.64
N CYS A 111 -0.89 9.93 -12.10
CA CYS A 111 -1.81 10.53 -13.05
C CYS A 111 -2.58 11.72 -12.45
N GLU A 112 -3.01 11.64 -11.18
CA GLU A 112 -3.65 12.78 -10.50
C GLU A 112 -2.67 13.96 -10.33
N PHE A 113 -1.39 13.69 -10.02
CA PHE A 113 -0.35 14.71 -10.01
C PHE A 113 -0.17 15.38 -11.38
N VAL A 114 -0.23 14.61 -12.48
CA VAL A 114 -0.17 15.16 -13.85
C VAL A 114 -1.40 16.03 -14.14
N ARG A 115 -2.61 15.60 -13.75
CA ARG A 115 -3.86 16.37 -13.96
C ARG A 115 -3.83 17.74 -13.28
N GLU A 116 -3.27 17.78 -12.05
CA GLU A 116 -3.18 19.01 -11.25
C GLU A 116 -1.90 19.82 -11.48
N GLU A 117 -1.03 19.38 -12.39
CA GLU A 117 0.26 20.00 -12.68
C GLU A 117 1.13 20.18 -11.41
N VAL A 118 1.09 19.19 -10.51
CA VAL A 118 1.89 19.19 -9.27
C VAL A 118 3.13 18.35 -9.47
N GLU A 119 4.31 18.97 -9.45
CA GLU A 119 5.60 18.27 -9.51
C GLU A 119 5.80 17.37 -8.27
N ASN A 120 6.30 16.15 -8.47
CA ASN A 120 6.53 15.16 -7.41
C ASN A 120 7.56 14.12 -7.84
N ASP A 121 8.06 13.33 -6.87
CA ASP A 121 9.05 12.27 -7.07
C ASP A 121 8.45 10.86 -6.87
N LEU A 122 7.11 10.71 -6.88
CA LEU A 122 6.43 9.45 -6.56
C LEU A 122 6.91 8.27 -7.42
N GLN A 123 7.09 8.50 -8.73
CA GLN A 123 7.50 7.45 -9.67
C GLN A 123 8.98 7.02 -9.50
N GLU A 124 9.78 7.81 -8.80
CA GLU A 124 11.20 7.56 -8.56
C GLU A 124 11.46 6.94 -7.17
N MET A 125 10.41 6.85 -6.34
CA MET A 125 10.52 6.32 -4.99
C MET A 125 10.83 4.82 -5.00
N PRO A 126 11.74 4.34 -4.14
CA PRO A 126 11.94 2.91 -3.92
C PRO A 126 10.68 2.24 -3.37
N VAL A 127 10.27 1.13 -4.00
CA VAL A 127 9.03 0.40 -3.70
C VAL A 127 9.31 -0.87 -2.91
N LEU A 128 8.54 -1.10 -1.85
CA LEU A 128 8.46 -2.35 -1.11
C LEU A 128 7.02 -2.88 -1.21
N ASP A 129 6.78 -3.71 -2.23
CA ASP A 129 5.46 -4.28 -2.48
C ASP A 129 5.26 -5.58 -1.69
N THR A 130 4.10 -5.73 -1.06
CA THR A 130 3.72 -6.95 -0.35
C THR A 130 3.13 -8.03 -1.29
N CYS A 131 2.85 -7.69 -2.55
CA CYS A 131 2.34 -8.60 -3.58
C CYS A 131 3.44 -9.01 -4.55
N THR A 132 4.27 -9.97 -4.16
CA THR A 132 5.45 -10.40 -4.91
C THR A 132 5.49 -11.91 -5.16
N GLU A 133 6.40 -12.37 -6.02
CA GLU A 133 6.64 -13.81 -6.20
C GLU A 133 7.16 -14.45 -4.90
N ASP A 134 7.88 -13.72 -4.05
CA ASP A 134 8.36 -14.22 -2.77
C ASP A 134 7.20 -14.46 -1.80
N THR A 135 6.23 -13.54 -1.76
CA THR A 135 5.01 -13.74 -0.96
C THR A 135 4.10 -14.81 -1.55
N ALA A 136 4.06 -14.97 -2.86
CA ALA A 136 3.38 -16.10 -3.50
C ALA A 136 4.02 -17.44 -3.13
N ALA A 137 5.35 -17.52 -3.12
CA ALA A 137 6.09 -18.70 -2.68
C ALA A 137 5.90 -19.00 -1.18
N LEU A 138 5.72 -17.95 -0.36
CA LEU A 138 5.41 -18.09 1.06
C LEU A 138 4.00 -18.64 1.28
N CYS A 139 2.99 -18.05 0.64
CA CYS A 139 1.58 -18.43 0.80
C CYS A 139 1.21 -19.74 0.09
N GLN A 140 1.91 -20.10 -0.98
CA GLN A 140 1.73 -21.33 -1.79
C GLN A 140 0.29 -21.55 -2.29
N ILE A 141 -0.40 -20.45 -2.66
CA ILE A 141 -1.77 -20.50 -3.17
C ILE A 141 -1.75 -21.06 -4.61
N PRO A 142 -2.51 -22.13 -4.90
CA PRO A 142 -2.59 -22.68 -6.25
C PRO A 142 -3.21 -21.72 -7.25
N GLY A 143 -2.89 -21.84 -8.54
CA GLY A 143 -3.56 -21.13 -9.65
C GLY A 143 -2.75 -20.04 -10.32
N GLY A 144 -1.45 -19.90 -10.02
CA GLY A 144 -0.54 -19.03 -10.76
C GLY A 144 -0.26 -19.50 -12.18
N ARG A 145 0.12 -18.59 -13.05
CA ARG A 145 0.46 -18.89 -14.45
C ARG A 145 1.75 -19.72 -14.55
N GLY A 146 1.79 -20.65 -15.49
CA GLY A 146 3.00 -21.43 -15.77
C GLY A 146 3.44 -22.37 -14.64
N GLY A 147 2.51 -22.85 -13.81
CA GLY A 147 2.80 -23.76 -12.69
C GLY A 147 3.37 -23.07 -11.44
N LYS A 148 3.41 -21.74 -11.43
CA LYS A 148 3.77 -20.94 -10.25
C LYS A 148 2.62 -20.87 -9.25
N PHE A 149 2.90 -20.37 -8.05
CA PHE A 149 1.86 -19.99 -7.10
C PHE A 149 1.18 -18.69 -7.54
N LYS A 150 -0.08 -18.52 -7.15
CA LYS A 150 -0.83 -17.27 -7.36
C LYS A 150 -0.26 -16.18 -6.46
N LEU A 151 -0.16 -14.95 -6.97
CA LEU A 151 0.10 -13.77 -6.13
C LEU A 151 -1.05 -13.61 -5.14
N PRO A 152 -0.78 -13.47 -3.83
CA PRO A 152 -1.82 -13.35 -2.83
C PRO A 152 -2.55 -12.00 -2.93
N THR A 153 -3.85 -12.00 -2.73
CA THR A 153 -4.57 -10.78 -2.36
C THR A 153 -4.16 -10.35 -0.94
N LEU A 154 -4.44 -9.11 -0.56
CA LEU A 154 -4.17 -8.63 0.80
C LEU A 154 -4.86 -9.50 1.85
N THR A 155 -6.12 -9.87 1.61
CA THR A 155 -6.89 -10.76 2.51
C THR A 155 -6.24 -12.14 2.66
N GLU A 156 -5.78 -12.73 1.54
CA GLU A 156 -5.10 -14.03 1.55
C GLU A 156 -3.76 -13.96 2.28
N LEU A 157 -2.98 -12.90 2.03
CA LEU A 157 -1.70 -12.68 2.71
C LEU A 157 -1.90 -12.48 4.23
N HIS A 158 -2.85 -11.61 4.61
CA HIS A 158 -3.16 -11.36 6.01
C HIS A 158 -3.66 -12.63 6.71
N GLN A 159 -4.56 -13.40 6.06
CA GLN A 159 -5.03 -14.70 6.59
C GLN A 159 -3.89 -15.69 6.78
N TYR A 160 -2.94 -15.72 5.83
CA TYR A 160 -1.76 -16.60 5.93
C TYR A 160 -0.86 -16.21 7.10
N LEU A 161 -0.55 -14.91 7.23
CA LEU A 161 0.40 -14.41 8.23
C LEU A 161 -0.16 -14.46 9.66
N PHE A 162 -1.46 -14.18 9.83
CA PHE A 162 -2.06 -13.99 11.15
C PHE A 162 -3.13 -15.01 11.52
N ASN A 163 -3.46 -15.92 10.61
CA ASN A 163 -4.55 -16.89 10.77
C ASN A 163 -5.91 -16.24 11.13
N GLN A 164 -6.11 -15.02 10.70
CA GLN A 164 -7.32 -14.22 10.92
C GLN A 164 -7.62 -13.39 9.67
N PRO A 165 -8.89 -13.31 9.23
CA PRO A 165 -9.28 -12.33 8.23
C PRO A 165 -9.17 -10.92 8.85
N PHE A 166 -8.95 -9.90 8.01
CA PHE A 166 -9.19 -8.53 8.45
C PHE A 166 -10.57 -8.07 7.94
N GLY A 167 -11.21 -7.18 8.72
CA GLY A 167 -12.52 -6.65 8.37
C GLY A 167 -12.42 -5.49 7.37
N SER A 168 -13.50 -5.24 6.62
CA SER A 168 -13.65 -4.05 5.77
C SER A 168 -12.62 -3.91 4.63
N ALA A 169 -12.26 -5.01 3.95
CA ALA A 169 -11.56 -4.93 2.68
C ALA A 169 -12.31 -4.00 1.71
N HIS A 170 -11.56 -3.27 0.87
CA HIS A 170 -12.04 -2.20 0.00
C HIS A 170 -12.48 -0.92 0.76
N ASN A 171 -11.74 -0.61 1.81
CA ASN A 171 -11.69 0.70 2.44
C ASN A 171 -10.21 1.05 2.62
N ALA A 172 -9.74 2.11 1.99
CA ALA A 172 -8.30 2.42 1.94
C ALA A 172 -7.64 2.49 3.32
N THR A 173 -8.34 2.97 4.36
CA THR A 173 -7.82 2.99 5.73
C THR A 173 -7.58 1.57 6.27
N ALA A 174 -8.57 0.67 6.12
CA ALA A 174 -8.46 -0.70 6.58
C ALA A 174 -7.40 -1.47 5.78
N ASP A 175 -7.30 -1.21 4.48
CA ASP A 175 -6.32 -1.83 3.60
C ASP A 175 -4.90 -1.35 3.91
N VAL A 176 -4.68 -0.06 4.22
CA VAL A 176 -3.42 0.47 4.73
C VAL A 176 -3.02 -0.17 6.06
N GLU A 177 -3.95 -0.31 7.02
CA GLU A 177 -3.68 -0.97 8.30
C GLU A 177 -3.29 -2.44 8.12
N ALA A 178 -4.04 -3.18 7.29
CA ALA A 178 -3.74 -4.57 6.98
C ALA A 178 -2.41 -4.72 6.24
N THR A 179 -2.14 -3.85 5.26
CA THR A 179 -0.88 -3.81 4.52
C THR A 179 0.30 -3.50 5.44
N THR A 180 0.16 -2.52 6.34
CA THR A 180 1.19 -2.20 7.35
C THR A 180 1.53 -3.42 8.20
N ARG A 181 0.52 -4.11 8.72
CA ARG A 181 0.73 -5.33 9.52
C ARG A 181 1.44 -6.42 8.72
N CYS A 182 0.99 -6.67 7.49
CA CYS A 182 1.62 -7.64 6.60
C CYS A 182 3.08 -7.26 6.30
N PHE A 183 3.33 -5.99 5.95
CA PHE A 183 4.65 -5.47 5.64
C PHE A 183 5.63 -5.66 6.80
N LEU A 184 5.25 -5.24 8.01
CA LEU A 184 6.11 -5.38 9.19
C LEU A 184 6.40 -6.84 9.52
N GLU A 185 5.42 -7.74 9.34
CA GLU A 185 5.62 -9.17 9.54
C GLU A 185 6.53 -9.78 8.47
N LEU A 186 6.37 -9.38 7.21
CA LEU A 186 7.26 -9.83 6.11
C LEU A 186 8.71 -9.37 6.35
N ILE A 187 8.92 -8.14 6.85
CA ILE A 187 10.26 -7.69 7.29
C ILE A 187 10.79 -8.62 8.39
N ARG A 188 9.98 -8.90 9.42
CA ARG A 188 10.35 -9.80 10.53
C ARG A 188 10.73 -11.19 10.02
N LEU A 189 10.00 -11.71 9.03
CA LEU A 189 10.28 -12.99 8.40
C LEU A 189 11.42 -12.93 7.37
N ARG A 190 11.97 -11.74 7.11
CA ARG A 190 12.98 -11.48 6.07
C ARG A 190 12.56 -11.99 4.69
N ASN A 191 11.31 -11.76 4.33
CA ASN A 191 10.72 -12.26 3.09
C ASN A 191 10.85 -11.27 1.92
N TYR A 192 11.78 -10.33 1.96
CA TYR A 192 12.11 -9.45 0.84
C TYR A 192 13.34 -9.92 0.10
N SER A 193 13.39 -9.72 -1.21
CA SER A 193 14.54 -10.08 -2.03
C SER A 193 15.79 -9.29 -1.63
N SER A 194 16.98 -9.81 -1.94
CA SER A 194 18.25 -9.14 -1.63
C SER A 194 18.33 -7.73 -2.25
N ILE A 195 17.74 -7.50 -3.43
CA ILE A 195 17.73 -6.19 -4.09
C ILE A 195 16.88 -5.18 -3.29
N GLN A 196 15.72 -5.61 -2.80
CA GLN A 196 14.87 -4.77 -1.94
C GLN A 196 15.54 -4.53 -0.59
N LEU A 197 16.25 -5.53 -0.05
CA LEU A 197 16.99 -5.43 1.21
C LEU A 197 18.20 -4.51 1.11
N GLU A 198 18.95 -4.51 0.01
CA GLU A 198 20.08 -3.58 -0.19
C GLU A 198 19.63 -2.13 -0.12
N GLN A 199 18.47 -1.81 -0.70
CA GLN A 199 17.89 -0.46 -0.63
C GLN A 199 17.41 -0.09 0.77
N SER A 200 17.08 -1.06 1.59
CA SER A 200 16.49 -0.89 2.92
C SER A 200 17.40 -1.38 4.08
N GLU A 201 18.60 -1.90 3.80
CA GLU A 201 19.43 -2.64 4.75
C GLU A 201 19.61 -1.95 6.11
N LYS A 202 19.88 -0.65 6.11
CA LYS A 202 20.03 0.11 7.35
C LYS A 202 18.74 0.11 8.18
N TYR A 203 17.60 0.40 7.54
CA TYR A 203 16.30 0.46 8.22
C TYR A 203 15.81 -0.91 8.63
N PHE A 204 16.06 -1.91 7.78
CA PHE A 204 15.76 -3.29 8.05
C PHE A 204 16.52 -3.83 9.28
N THR A 205 17.81 -3.53 9.40
CA THR A 205 18.62 -3.95 10.52
C THR A 205 18.18 -3.28 11.82
N GLU A 206 17.92 -1.99 11.79
CA GLU A 206 17.36 -1.24 12.92
C GLU A 206 16.01 -1.81 13.34
N PHE A 207 15.12 -2.04 12.39
CA PHE A 207 13.78 -2.60 12.64
C PHE A 207 13.84 -3.99 13.29
N THR A 208 14.64 -4.91 12.76
CA THR A 208 14.66 -6.30 13.23
C THR A 208 15.40 -6.47 14.55
N GLN A 209 16.34 -5.58 14.89
CA GLN A 209 17.13 -5.69 16.12
C GLN A 209 16.51 -4.99 17.33
N THR A 210 15.71 -3.95 17.12
CA THR A 210 15.30 -3.04 18.19
C THR A 210 13.81 -3.05 18.52
N ASN A 211 12.96 -3.79 17.79
CA ASN A 211 11.53 -3.47 17.85
C ASN A 211 10.55 -4.61 18.06
N THR A 212 10.77 -5.43 19.07
CA THR A 212 9.76 -6.37 19.57
C THR A 212 8.49 -5.62 20.01
N SER A 213 8.63 -4.46 20.66
CA SER A 213 7.51 -3.69 21.21
C SER A 213 6.61 -3.07 20.15
N SER A 214 7.15 -2.61 19.01
CA SER A 214 6.34 -2.03 17.94
C SER A 214 5.54 -3.10 17.18
N ILE A 215 6.13 -4.27 17.00
CA ILE A 215 5.43 -5.43 16.41
C ILE A 215 4.28 -5.88 17.32
N GLU A 216 4.50 -5.92 18.63
CA GLU A 216 3.46 -6.22 19.62
C GLU A 216 2.33 -5.18 19.61
N SER A 217 2.66 -3.89 19.47
CA SER A 217 1.67 -2.79 19.46
C SER A 217 0.71 -2.86 18.28
N ILE A 218 1.12 -3.46 17.14
CA ILE A 218 0.27 -3.67 15.97
C ILE A 218 -0.45 -5.02 15.98
N GLY A 219 -0.47 -5.73 17.11
CA GLY A 219 -1.25 -6.95 17.31
C GLY A 219 -0.63 -8.24 16.74
N LEU A 220 0.69 -8.30 16.57
CA LEU A 220 1.43 -9.49 16.13
C LEU A 220 1.87 -10.41 17.29
N THR A 221 1.22 -10.34 18.43
CA THR A 221 1.57 -11.05 19.66
C THR A 221 1.48 -12.58 19.58
N HIS A 222 0.73 -13.11 18.61
CA HIS A 222 0.59 -14.55 18.41
C HIS A 222 1.76 -15.19 17.62
N LEU A 223 2.65 -14.37 17.08
CA LEU A 223 3.81 -14.84 16.33
C LEU A 223 4.99 -15.07 17.27
N ASN A 224 5.64 -16.20 17.12
CA ASN A 224 6.84 -16.50 17.90
C ASN A 224 7.98 -15.56 17.46
N LEU A 225 8.18 -14.47 18.17
CA LEU A 225 9.19 -13.45 17.91
C LEU A 225 10.64 -13.93 18.04
N LYS A 226 10.86 -15.18 18.42
CA LYS A 226 12.19 -15.78 18.34
C LYS A 226 12.56 -15.91 16.86
N ALA A 227 13.33 -14.95 16.36
CA ALA A 227 13.98 -15.04 15.08
C ALA A 227 14.81 -16.35 15.03
N GLU A 228 14.24 -17.39 14.46
CA GLU A 228 15.07 -18.45 13.93
C GLU A 228 15.85 -17.83 12.79
N SER A 229 17.10 -17.48 13.05
CA SER A 229 18.06 -17.13 12.03
C SER A 229 18.26 -18.34 11.13
N LYS A 230 17.37 -18.55 10.17
CA LYS A 230 17.64 -19.45 9.06
C LYS A 230 18.83 -18.84 8.33
N LYS A 231 20.02 -19.36 8.61
CA LYS A 231 21.19 -19.12 7.80
C LYS A 231 20.82 -19.42 6.37
N ILE A 232 20.79 -18.40 5.55
CA ILE A 232 20.76 -18.52 4.10
C ILE A 232 22.11 -19.19 3.76
N ARG A 233 22.03 -20.42 3.30
CA ARG A 233 23.13 -21.12 2.62
C ARG A 233 23.04 -20.85 1.15
#